data_cdd918ff84d3aa4fe2c3d4d1f6c2907d
#
_entry.id   cdd918ff84d3aa4fe2c3d4d1f6c2907d
#
_cell.length_a   1.000
_cell.length_b   1.000
_cell.length_c   1.000
_cell.angle_alpha   90.00
_cell.angle_beta   90.00
_cell.angle_gamma   90.00
#
_symmetry.space_group_name_H-M   'P 1'
#
loop_
_entity.id
_entity.type
_entity.pdbx_description
1 polymer ?
#
loop_
_entity_poly.entity_id
_entity_poly.type
_entity_poly.pdbx_seq_one_letter_code
_entity_poly.pdbx_strand_id
1 'polypeptide(L)'
;MEFNKLILTSTMAHFKSGINGKNQNTFRVPPISTIVGILKNIYGKEVKNFIFGYTCQYEDVFKDVNTIYKEVNLNITSAKGDRFQHDIAFIEYLINPTITIYTNLDVPIQINDILNLGKTNCLAKCKFEKENITLKECTGYNQWTPKNIGNGEIKRINKETIYNKNKGYYDYYTDLFRLNEEFMAKHMLEDAEEGIQLWQYKGVGDIECYQDNL
;
A
#
# COMPACT_ATOMS: atom_id res chain seq x y z
N MET A 1 23.80 2.49 2.71
CA MET A 1 22.92 3.61 3.20
C MET A 1 22.08 3.08 4.33
N GLU A 2 22.02 3.78 5.47
CA GLU A 2 21.18 3.40 6.62
C GLU A 2 19.74 3.85 6.39
N PHE A 3 18.80 2.93 6.59
CA PHE A 3 17.36 3.16 6.50
C PHE A 3 16.67 2.76 7.80
N ASN A 4 15.57 3.42 8.11
CA ASN A 4 14.64 2.92 9.10
C ASN A 4 13.76 1.85 8.45
N LYS A 5 13.67 0.70 9.10
CA LYS A 5 12.89 -0.47 8.71
C LYS A 5 11.63 -0.53 9.57
N LEU A 6 10.49 -0.44 8.93
CA LEU A 6 9.18 -0.54 9.59
C LEU A 6 8.56 -1.88 9.20
N ILE A 7 8.29 -2.72 10.18
CA ILE A 7 7.67 -4.02 9.98
C ILE A 7 6.22 -3.94 10.44
N LEU A 8 5.30 -4.01 9.49
CA LEU A 8 3.86 -4.01 9.75
C LEU A 8 3.33 -5.44 9.65
N THR A 9 2.70 -5.91 10.72
CA THR A 9 2.06 -7.22 10.78
C THR A 9 0.57 -7.08 11.05
N SER A 10 -0.24 -7.86 10.36
CA SER A 10 -1.69 -7.89 10.53
C SER A 10 -2.21 -9.32 10.37
N THR A 11 -3.40 -9.61 10.88
CA THR A 11 -4.08 -10.89 10.61
C THR A 11 -4.65 -10.93 9.20
N MET A 12 -5.03 -9.77 8.63
CA MET A 12 -5.55 -9.67 7.28
C MET A 12 -5.24 -8.31 6.64
N ALA A 13 -5.18 -8.29 5.30
CA ALA A 13 -5.11 -7.05 4.53
C ALA A 13 -6.00 -7.11 3.28
N HIS A 14 -6.46 -5.95 2.82
CA HIS A 14 -7.20 -5.83 1.57
C HIS A 14 -6.77 -4.58 0.81
N PHE A 15 -6.09 -4.77 -0.30
CA PHE A 15 -5.67 -3.69 -1.20
C PHE A 15 -6.51 -3.74 -2.47
N LYS A 16 -7.63 -3.02 -2.47
CA LYS A 16 -8.64 -3.12 -3.52
C LYS A 16 -8.04 -3.03 -4.92
N SER A 17 -8.23 -4.09 -5.72
CA SER A 17 -7.82 -4.21 -7.11
C SER A 17 -9.03 -4.00 -8.02
N GLY A 18 -9.05 -2.90 -8.79
CA GLY A 18 -10.12 -2.64 -9.77
C GLY A 18 -11.42 -2.06 -9.20
N ILE A 19 -12.43 -1.92 -10.09
CA ILE A 19 -13.73 -1.24 -9.80
C ILE A 19 -14.89 -2.26 -9.67
N ASN A 20 -14.62 -3.49 -9.31
CA ASN A 20 -15.63 -4.54 -9.31
C ASN A 20 -16.61 -4.41 -8.12
N GLY A 21 -17.88 -4.12 -8.38
CA GLY A 21 -18.87 -3.84 -7.34
C GLY A 21 -19.08 -5.00 -6.35
N LYS A 22 -19.42 -6.20 -6.83
CA LYS A 22 -19.72 -7.37 -5.99
C LYS A 22 -18.50 -8.25 -5.69
N ASN A 23 -17.50 -8.30 -6.57
CA ASN A 23 -16.24 -8.99 -6.35
C ASN A 23 -15.12 -7.99 -6.14
N GLN A 24 -14.64 -7.88 -4.92
CA GLN A 24 -13.54 -7.01 -4.55
C GLN A 24 -12.26 -7.84 -4.38
N ASN A 25 -11.51 -7.98 -5.46
CA ASN A 25 -10.21 -8.64 -5.41
C ASN A 25 -9.17 -7.74 -4.72
N THR A 26 -8.14 -8.35 -4.12
CA THR A 26 -7.02 -7.64 -3.51
C THR A 26 -5.78 -7.72 -4.39
N PHE A 27 -4.99 -6.66 -4.43
CA PHE A 27 -3.60 -6.76 -4.90
C PHE A 27 -2.80 -7.64 -3.94
N ARG A 28 -1.86 -8.42 -4.48
CA ARG A 28 -0.93 -9.26 -3.70
C ARG A 28 0.16 -8.44 -3.03
N VAL A 29 0.42 -7.27 -3.57
CA VAL A 29 1.38 -6.29 -3.05
C VAL A 29 0.64 -4.97 -2.89
N PRO A 30 0.76 -4.27 -1.75
CA PRO A 30 0.09 -3.00 -1.54
C PRO A 30 0.46 -2.01 -2.64
N PRO A 31 -0.49 -1.22 -3.17
CA PRO A 31 -0.16 -0.14 -4.09
C PRO A 31 0.69 0.92 -3.40
N ILE A 32 1.51 1.62 -4.18
CA ILE A 32 2.42 2.67 -3.70
C ILE A 32 1.68 3.70 -2.82
N SER A 33 0.46 4.09 -3.20
CA SER A 33 -0.36 5.03 -2.42
C SER A 33 -0.66 4.56 -0.99
N THR A 34 -0.78 3.26 -0.76
CA THR A 34 -0.98 2.70 0.59
C THR A 34 0.27 2.91 1.43
N ILE A 35 1.45 2.66 0.89
CA ILE A 35 2.72 2.84 1.60
C ILE A 35 2.98 4.31 1.91
N VAL A 36 2.78 5.19 0.92
CA VAL A 36 2.88 6.65 1.14
C VAL A 36 1.89 7.12 2.20
N GLY A 37 0.65 6.61 2.18
CA GLY A 37 -0.35 6.91 3.20
C GLY A 37 0.05 6.46 4.60
N ILE A 38 0.65 5.28 4.74
CA ILE A 38 1.18 4.75 6.00
C ILE A 38 2.34 5.64 6.49
N LEU A 39 3.32 5.96 5.63
CA LEU A 39 4.44 6.83 5.99
C LEU A 39 3.95 8.22 6.42
N LYS A 40 3.01 8.81 5.71
CA LYS A 40 2.41 10.09 6.11
C LYS A 40 1.60 10.02 7.41
N ASN A 41 1.02 8.88 7.74
CA ASN A 41 0.33 8.70 9.01
C ASN A 41 1.32 8.60 10.18
N ILE A 42 2.45 7.94 9.97
CA ILE A 42 3.50 7.74 10.99
C ILE A 42 4.33 9.02 11.19
N TYR A 43 4.79 9.63 10.10
CA TYR A 43 5.76 10.74 10.13
C TYR A 43 5.13 12.13 10.00
N GLY A 44 3.83 12.20 9.74
CA GLY A 44 3.08 13.45 9.53
C GLY A 44 2.73 13.72 8.07
N LYS A 45 1.58 14.36 7.86
CA LYS A 45 1.00 14.59 6.51
C LYS A 45 1.86 15.50 5.61
N GLU A 46 2.70 16.32 6.19
CA GLU A 46 3.52 17.32 5.48
C GLU A 46 4.89 16.77 5.04
N VAL A 47 5.19 15.51 5.36
CA VAL A 47 6.49 14.92 5.01
C VAL A 47 6.66 14.84 3.49
N LYS A 48 7.82 15.27 2.99
CA LYS A 48 8.20 15.33 1.58
C LYS A 48 9.67 14.98 1.40
N ASN A 49 10.07 14.75 0.15
CA ASN A 49 11.46 14.50 -0.24
C ASN A 49 12.10 13.32 0.51
N PHE A 50 11.43 12.18 0.52
CA PHE A 50 11.95 10.96 1.14
C PHE A 50 12.07 9.82 0.14
N ILE A 51 12.96 8.88 0.49
CA ILE A 51 13.17 7.64 -0.25
C ILE A 51 12.51 6.51 0.52
N PHE A 52 11.89 5.58 -0.18
CA PHE A 52 11.29 4.39 0.41
C PHE A 52 11.33 3.21 -0.56
N GLY A 53 11.35 2.03 0.02
CA GLY A 53 11.10 0.77 -0.67
C GLY A 53 10.28 -0.14 0.23
N TYR A 54 9.73 -1.22 -0.28
CA TYR A 54 8.96 -2.13 0.54
C TYR A 54 8.83 -3.51 -0.09
N THR A 55 8.65 -4.49 0.76
CA THR A 55 8.30 -5.87 0.42
C THR A 55 7.00 -6.26 1.09
N CYS A 56 6.31 -7.26 0.55
CA CYS A 56 5.08 -7.78 1.11
C CYS A 56 5.08 -9.31 1.03
N GLN A 57 4.94 -9.95 2.17
CA GLN A 57 4.79 -11.39 2.29
C GLN A 57 3.44 -11.70 2.93
N TYR A 58 2.82 -12.81 2.60
CA TYR A 58 1.57 -13.27 3.17
C TYR A 58 1.50 -14.80 3.08
N GLU A 59 0.69 -15.42 3.93
CA GLU A 59 0.58 -16.87 3.96
C GLU A 59 -0.35 -17.41 2.88
N ASP A 60 -1.54 -16.80 2.73
CA ASP A 60 -2.58 -17.28 1.81
C ASP A 60 -3.55 -16.16 1.45
N VAL A 61 -4.52 -16.47 0.62
CA VAL A 61 -5.58 -15.58 0.18
C VAL A 61 -6.93 -16.26 0.33
N PHE A 62 -7.87 -15.58 0.97
CA PHE A 62 -9.23 -16.10 1.09
C PHE A 62 -10.27 -15.08 0.64
N LYS A 63 -11.44 -15.59 0.28
CA LYS A 63 -12.62 -14.78 -0.04
C LYS A 63 -13.65 -14.91 1.07
N ASP A 64 -14.09 -13.76 1.55
CA ASP A 64 -15.15 -13.64 2.54
C ASP A 64 -16.40 -13.01 1.93
N VAL A 65 -17.55 -13.34 2.51
CA VAL A 65 -18.85 -12.79 2.11
C VAL A 65 -19.24 -11.70 3.08
N ASN A 66 -19.33 -10.48 2.57
CA ASN A 66 -19.63 -9.31 3.38
C ASN A 66 -20.89 -8.61 2.91
N THR A 67 -21.70 -8.13 3.84
CA THR A 67 -22.80 -7.23 3.54
C THR A 67 -22.27 -5.81 3.37
N ILE A 68 -22.56 -5.21 2.21
CA ILE A 68 -22.23 -3.82 1.93
C ILE A 68 -23.50 -2.98 2.01
N TYR A 69 -23.52 -1.99 2.89
CA TYR A 69 -24.58 -1.01 2.95
C TYR A 69 -24.31 0.07 1.90
N LYS A 70 -25.24 0.23 0.95
CA LYS A 70 -25.11 1.20 -0.16
C LYS A 70 -25.72 2.54 0.18
N GLU A 71 -26.87 2.51 0.85
CA GLU A 71 -27.64 3.71 1.14
C GLU A 71 -28.38 3.55 2.47
N VAL A 72 -28.44 4.62 3.23
CA VAL A 72 -29.26 4.73 4.44
C VAL A 72 -30.32 5.78 4.16
N ASN A 73 -31.57 5.36 3.99
CA ASN A 73 -32.67 6.27 3.79
C ASN A 73 -33.26 6.71 5.13
N LEU A 74 -32.85 7.89 5.60
CA LEU A 74 -33.31 8.45 6.90
C LEU A 74 -34.76 8.90 6.89
N ASN A 75 -35.38 9.08 5.72
CA ASN A 75 -36.75 9.57 5.58
C ASN A 75 -37.79 8.45 5.59
N ILE A 76 -37.42 7.19 5.62
CA ILE A 76 -38.37 6.08 5.71
C ILE A 76 -38.81 5.92 7.17
N THR A 77 -40.02 6.39 7.47
CA THR A 77 -40.67 6.29 8.81
C THR A 77 -41.61 5.11 8.92
N SER A 78 -41.98 4.46 7.83
CA SER A 78 -42.95 3.37 7.83
C SER A 78 -42.32 1.99 8.01
N ALA A 79 -43.06 1.09 8.70
CA ALA A 79 -42.62 -0.30 8.91
C ALA A 79 -42.54 -1.18 7.66
N LYS A 80 -42.78 -0.63 6.46
CA LYS A 80 -42.85 -1.33 5.18
C LYS A 80 -41.67 -1.03 4.23
N GLY A 81 -40.72 -0.19 4.61
CA GLY A 81 -39.58 0.15 3.75
C GLY A 81 -38.25 -0.23 4.41
N ASP A 82 -37.34 -0.83 3.66
CA ASP A 82 -35.97 -1.07 4.12
C ASP A 82 -35.23 0.26 4.26
N ARG A 83 -34.88 0.62 5.52
CA ARG A 83 -34.02 1.78 5.79
C ARG A 83 -32.62 1.65 5.21
N PHE A 84 -32.21 0.43 4.91
CA PHE A 84 -30.87 0.13 4.45
C PHE A 84 -30.94 -0.60 3.12
N GLN A 85 -30.41 0.03 2.08
CA GLN A 85 -30.08 -0.72 0.89
C GLN A 85 -28.75 -1.44 1.12
N HIS A 86 -28.79 -2.76 1.07
CA HIS A 86 -27.60 -3.60 1.23
C HIS A 86 -27.40 -4.49 0.00
N ASP A 87 -26.17 -4.93 -0.19
CA ASP A 87 -25.81 -5.92 -1.21
C ASP A 87 -24.77 -6.87 -0.61
N ILE A 88 -24.64 -8.04 -1.21
CA ILE A 88 -23.62 -9.00 -0.83
C ILE A 88 -22.40 -8.81 -1.73
N ALA A 89 -21.23 -8.73 -1.14
CA ALA A 89 -19.97 -8.67 -1.86
C ALA A 89 -19.01 -9.75 -1.38
N PHE A 90 -18.31 -10.34 -2.33
CA PHE A 90 -17.19 -11.23 -2.08
C PHE A 90 -15.92 -10.38 -2.00
N ILE A 91 -15.27 -10.40 -0.86
CA ILE A 91 -14.07 -9.62 -0.61
C ILE A 91 -12.89 -10.55 -0.39
N GLU A 92 -11.85 -10.36 -1.15
CA GLU A 92 -10.61 -11.11 -1.06
C GLU A 92 -9.66 -10.45 -0.08
N TYR A 93 -9.05 -11.23 0.82
CA TYR A 93 -8.09 -10.76 1.83
C TYR A 93 -6.79 -11.56 1.72
N LEU A 94 -5.67 -10.91 2.03
CA LEU A 94 -4.41 -11.57 2.34
C LEU A 94 -4.43 -12.01 3.80
N ILE A 95 -3.95 -13.21 4.09
CA ILE A 95 -3.85 -13.77 5.45
C ILE A 95 -2.44 -13.56 5.97
N ASN A 96 -2.33 -13.12 7.23
CA ASN A 96 -1.10 -12.88 7.96
C ASN A 96 -0.06 -12.08 7.15
N PRO A 97 -0.47 -10.95 6.54
CA PRO A 97 0.45 -10.14 5.76
C PRO A 97 1.52 -9.51 6.66
N THR A 98 2.76 -9.56 6.19
CA THR A 98 3.89 -8.81 6.72
C THR A 98 4.38 -7.85 5.64
N ILE A 99 4.30 -6.56 5.91
CA ILE A 99 4.81 -5.52 5.02
C ILE A 99 6.02 -4.90 5.69
N THR A 100 7.16 -4.98 5.02
CA THR A 100 8.39 -4.33 5.47
C THR A 100 8.65 -3.12 4.62
N ILE A 101 8.70 -1.94 5.25
CA ILE A 101 8.94 -0.65 4.60
C ILE A 101 10.31 -0.13 5.05
N TYR A 102 11.10 0.29 4.09
CA TYR A 102 12.42 0.91 4.30
C TYR A 102 12.31 2.37 3.91
N THR A 103 12.79 3.28 4.76
CA THR A 103 12.74 4.72 4.48
C THR A 103 13.90 5.46 5.12
N ASN A 104 14.36 6.52 4.48
CA ASN A 104 15.37 7.43 5.02
C ASN A 104 14.80 8.49 5.97
N LEU A 105 13.49 8.42 6.29
CA LEU A 105 12.89 9.29 7.29
C LEU A 105 13.37 8.90 8.68
N ASP A 106 13.62 9.91 9.54
CA ASP A 106 14.02 9.68 10.92
C ASP A 106 12.96 8.92 11.72
N VAL A 107 13.39 8.25 12.81
CA VAL A 107 12.45 7.53 13.68
C VAL A 107 11.43 8.50 14.28
N PRO A 108 10.13 8.26 14.14
CA PRO A 108 9.10 9.15 14.68
C PRO A 108 9.09 9.12 16.21
N ILE A 109 8.78 10.25 16.82
CA ILE A 109 8.70 10.40 18.28
C ILE A 109 7.51 9.61 18.85
N GLN A 110 6.42 9.52 18.11
CA GLN A 110 5.22 8.76 18.46
C GLN A 110 4.68 8.02 17.25
N ILE A 111 4.37 6.74 17.43
CA ILE A 111 3.65 5.94 16.44
C ILE A 111 2.18 6.00 16.80
N ASN A 112 1.33 6.34 15.84
CA ASN A 112 -0.09 6.11 15.99
C ASN A 112 -0.32 4.59 16.10
N ASP A 113 -0.91 4.15 17.21
CA ASP A 113 -1.10 2.73 17.56
C ASP A 113 -2.04 1.99 16.60
N ILE A 114 -2.74 2.71 15.72
CA ILE A 114 -3.71 2.14 14.79
C ILE A 114 -3.31 2.47 13.37
N LEU A 115 -2.76 1.46 12.69
CA LEU A 115 -2.50 1.48 11.25
C LEU A 115 -3.44 0.51 10.54
N ASN A 116 -3.88 0.88 9.34
CA ASN A 116 -4.78 0.06 8.53
C ASN A 116 -4.10 -0.42 7.25
N LEU A 117 -4.23 -1.71 6.94
CA LEU A 117 -3.80 -2.30 5.67
C LEU A 117 -4.98 -2.40 4.69
N GLY A 118 -5.44 -1.23 4.24
CA GLY A 118 -6.50 -1.06 3.25
C GLY A 118 -7.87 -0.84 3.86
N LYS A 119 -8.54 -1.85 4.41
CA LYS A 119 -9.84 -1.70 5.08
C LYS A 119 -9.70 -1.38 6.56
N THR A 120 -10.73 -0.78 7.14
CA THR A 120 -10.76 -0.37 8.56
C THR A 120 -10.66 -1.53 9.55
N ASN A 121 -11.04 -2.74 9.15
CA ASN A 121 -10.90 -3.96 9.95
C ASN A 121 -9.54 -4.65 9.80
N CYS A 122 -8.70 -4.19 8.89
CA CYS A 122 -7.35 -4.73 8.66
C CYS A 122 -6.33 -3.94 9.49
N LEU A 123 -6.36 -4.14 10.82
CA LEU A 123 -5.49 -3.43 11.75
C LEU A 123 -4.09 -4.03 11.76
N ALA A 124 -3.08 -3.18 11.80
CA ALA A 124 -1.68 -3.58 11.81
C ALA A 124 -0.93 -3.04 13.03
N LYS A 125 0.04 -3.84 13.48
CA LYS A 125 1.08 -3.43 14.43
C LYS A 125 2.34 -3.05 13.67
N CYS A 126 3.08 -2.06 14.17
CA CYS A 126 4.33 -1.60 13.58
C CYS A 126 5.49 -1.78 14.56
N LYS A 127 6.60 -2.35 14.09
CA LYS A 127 7.91 -2.37 14.78
C LYS A 127 8.90 -1.54 13.98
N PHE A 128 9.88 -0.98 14.67
CA PHE A 128 10.99 -0.23 14.09
C PHE A 128 12.30 -0.96 14.31
N GLU A 129 13.08 -1.02 13.24
CA GLU A 129 14.44 -1.56 13.23
C GLU A 129 15.29 -0.66 12.30
N LYS A 130 16.58 -0.94 12.21
CA LYS A 130 17.47 -0.31 11.25
C LYS A 130 17.98 -1.36 10.29
N GLU A 131 18.19 -0.95 9.06
CA GLU A 131 18.67 -1.81 7.99
C GLU A 131 19.63 -1.03 7.09
N ASN A 132 20.65 -1.67 6.58
CA ASN A 132 21.53 -1.10 5.58
C ASN A 132 21.11 -1.55 4.19
N ILE A 133 21.00 -0.56 3.28
CA ILE A 133 20.75 -0.80 1.86
C ILE A 133 22.03 -0.49 1.10
N THR A 134 22.54 -1.46 0.35
CA THR A 134 23.74 -1.31 -0.48
C THR A 134 23.36 -1.20 -1.95
N LEU A 135 24.17 -0.45 -2.72
CA LEU A 135 24.04 -0.38 -4.16
C LEU A 135 24.70 -1.62 -4.78
N LYS A 136 23.90 -2.62 -5.07
CA LYS A 136 24.32 -3.85 -5.72
C LYS A 136 23.16 -4.41 -6.52
N GLU A 137 23.42 -4.96 -7.69
CA GLU A 137 22.40 -5.69 -8.43
C GLU A 137 22.11 -7.02 -7.73
N CYS A 138 20.82 -7.26 -7.48
CA CYS A 138 20.34 -8.46 -6.82
C CYS A 138 18.94 -8.79 -7.33
N THR A 139 18.51 -10.03 -7.18
CA THR A 139 17.16 -10.45 -7.53
C THR A 139 16.16 -9.93 -6.49
N GLY A 140 15.15 -9.21 -6.95
CA GLY A 140 14.00 -8.79 -6.15
C GLY A 140 12.75 -9.59 -6.52
N TYR A 141 11.84 -9.76 -5.55
CA TYR A 141 10.65 -10.59 -5.70
C TYR A 141 9.38 -9.85 -5.30
N ASN A 142 8.29 -10.11 -6.04
CA ASN A 142 6.94 -9.64 -5.73
C ASN A 142 6.85 -8.15 -5.39
N GLN A 143 7.34 -7.29 -6.29
CA GLN A 143 7.35 -5.85 -6.08
C GLN A 143 6.81 -5.09 -7.29
N TRP A 144 6.28 -3.89 -7.03
CA TRP A 144 5.98 -2.93 -8.07
C TRP A 144 7.26 -2.28 -8.57
N THR A 145 7.39 -2.22 -9.89
CA THR A 145 8.51 -1.55 -10.56
C THR A 145 7.98 -0.56 -11.61
N PRO A 146 8.80 0.37 -12.10
CA PRO A 146 8.48 1.11 -13.30
C PRO A 146 8.12 0.17 -14.46
N LYS A 147 7.21 0.58 -15.34
CA LYS A 147 6.69 -0.25 -16.45
C LYS A 147 7.77 -0.83 -17.40
N ASN A 148 8.95 -0.25 -17.41
CA ASN A 148 10.08 -0.65 -18.25
C ASN A 148 11.05 -1.63 -17.57
N ILE A 149 10.80 -2.02 -16.31
CA ILE A 149 11.63 -2.96 -15.56
C ILE A 149 10.88 -4.27 -15.39
N GLY A 150 11.51 -5.39 -15.76
CA GLY A 150 10.96 -6.73 -15.64
C GLY A 150 9.93 -7.07 -16.73
N ASN A 151 9.21 -8.17 -16.54
CA ASN A 151 8.27 -8.77 -17.51
C ASN A 151 6.89 -9.10 -16.92
N GLY A 152 6.61 -8.72 -15.67
CA GLY A 152 5.34 -8.95 -15.00
C GLY A 152 4.16 -8.16 -15.61
N GLU A 153 2.98 -8.30 -15.03
CA GLU A 153 1.76 -7.67 -15.52
C GLU A 153 1.77 -6.15 -15.29
N ILE A 154 1.42 -5.37 -16.32
CA ILE A 154 1.26 -3.92 -16.21
C ILE A 154 -0.13 -3.60 -15.67
N LYS A 155 -0.17 -2.82 -14.59
CA LYS A 155 -1.42 -2.34 -13.98
C LYS A 155 -1.36 -0.83 -13.76
N ARG A 156 -2.54 -0.21 -13.87
CA ARG A 156 -2.72 1.17 -13.43
C ARG A 156 -2.97 1.15 -11.93
N ILE A 157 -2.09 1.76 -11.16
CA ILE A 157 -2.24 1.88 -9.71
C ILE A 157 -2.14 3.33 -9.25
N ASN A 158 -2.71 3.60 -8.07
CA ASN A 158 -2.58 4.90 -7.45
C ASN A 158 -1.19 5.08 -6.86
N LYS A 159 -0.56 6.22 -7.17
CA LYS A 159 0.62 6.73 -6.46
C LYS A 159 0.21 7.44 -5.18
N GLU A 160 -0.87 8.21 -5.25
CA GLU A 160 -1.40 8.95 -4.12
C GLU A 160 -2.89 9.26 -4.30
N THR A 161 -3.60 9.45 -3.18
CA THR A 161 -5.01 9.84 -3.14
C THR A 161 -5.18 10.96 -2.13
N ILE A 162 -5.76 12.09 -2.56
CA ILE A 162 -5.93 13.27 -1.71
C ILE A 162 -7.38 13.74 -1.73
N TYR A 163 -7.95 13.96 -0.55
CA TYR A 163 -9.27 14.54 -0.44
C TYR A 163 -9.24 16.03 -0.76
N ASN A 164 -9.94 16.43 -1.81
CA ASN A 164 -10.08 17.82 -2.22
C ASN A 164 -11.30 18.43 -1.53
N LYS A 165 -11.06 19.24 -0.50
CA LYS A 165 -12.13 19.88 0.28
C LYS A 165 -13.01 20.81 -0.55
N ASN A 166 -12.46 21.47 -1.56
CA ASN A 166 -13.21 22.41 -2.41
C ASN A 166 -14.16 21.69 -3.38
N LYS A 167 -13.78 20.48 -3.81
CA LYS A 167 -14.56 19.68 -4.75
C LYS A 167 -15.46 18.66 -4.06
N GLY A 168 -15.22 18.35 -2.79
CA GLY A 168 -15.95 17.34 -2.03
C GLY A 168 -15.65 15.89 -2.42
N TYR A 169 -14.59 15.64 -3.20
CA TYR A 169 -14.18 14.30 -3.64
C TYR A 169 -12.67 14.12 -3.64
N TYR A 170 -12.22 12.88 -3.90
CA TYR A 170 -10.80 12.54 -3.92
C TYR A 170 -10.19 12.77 -5.31
N ASP A 171 -9.06 13.43 -5.36
CA ASP A 171 -8.16 13.48 -6.51
C ASP A 171 -7.23 12.25 -6.48
N TYR A 172 -7.14 11.52 -7.60
CA TYR A 172 -6.37 10.29 -7.74
C TYR A 172 -5.18 10.52 -8.68
N TYR A 173 -3.98 10.32 -8.19
CA TYR A 173 -2.75 10.37 -8.97
C TYR A 173 -2.34 8.95 -9.36
N THR A 174 -2.60 8.56 -10.60
CA THR A 174 -2.37 7.20 -11.09
C THR A 174 -1.27 7.14 -12.13
N ASP A 175 -0.58 6.00 -12.21
CA ASP A 175 0.38 5.71 -13.27
C ASP A 175 0.38 4.21 -13.60
N LEU A 176 1.15 3.82 -14.64
CA LEU A 176 1.32 2.43 -15.04
C LEU A 176 2.59 1.87 -14.40
N PHE A 177 2.41 0.80 -13.63
CA PHE A 177 3.48 0.06 -12.99
C PHE A 177 3.41 -1.40 -13.41
N ARG A 178 4.50 -2.09 -13.23
CA ARG A 178 4.60 -3.52 -13.46
C ARG A 178 4.72 -4.25 -12.12
N LEU A 179 3.88 -5.26 -11.92
CA LEU A 179 4.04 -6.18 -10.79
C LEU A 179 4.88 -7.36 -11.27
N ASN A 180 6.10 -7.46 -10.78
CA ASN A 180 6.99 -8.54 -11.12
C ASN A 180 7.05 -9.58 -10.01
N GLU A 181 6.95 -10.86 -10.38
CA GLU A 181 7.25 -11.96 -9.47
C GLU A 181 8.74 -12.02 -9.16
N GLU A 182 9.57 -11.76 -10.19
CA GLU A 182 11.03 -11.69 -10.10
C GLU A 182 11.56 -10.59 -11.04
N PHE A 183 12.58 -9.85 -10.61
CA PHE A 183 13.24 -8.82 -11.41
C PHE A 183 14.66 -8.52 -10.91
N MET A 184 15.48 -7.91 -11.76
CA MET A 184 16.80 -7.41 -11.33
C MET A 184 16.65 -6.04 -10.68
N ALA A 185 16.86 -5.99 -9.36
CA ALA A 185 16.89 -4.77 -8.57
C ALA A 185 18.30 -4.17 -8.55
N LYS A 186 18.38 -2.84 -8.40
CA LYS A 186 19.67 -2.13 -8.28
C LYS A 186 20.14 -1.97 -6.83
N HIS A 187 19.27 -2.24 -5.87
CA HIS A 187 19.54 -2.10 -4.45
C HIS A 187 19.31 -3.42 -3.76
N MET A 188 20.16 -3.75 -2.83
CA MET A 188 20.13 -4.98 -2.05
C MET A 188 19.95 -4.65 -0.56
N LEU A 189 19.08 -5.39 0.11
CA LEU A 189 19.00 -5.42 1.56
C LEU A 189 20.20 -6.21 2.09
N GLU A 190 21.00 -5.62 2.97
CA GLU A 190 22.27 -6.20 3.41
C GLU A 190 22.07 -7.52 4.14
N ASP A 191 21.12 -7.55 5.09
CA ASP A 191 20.88 -8.73 5.94
C ASP A 191 20.12 -9.86 5.21
N ALA A 192 19.27 -9.53 4.24
CA ALA A 192 18.43 -10.49 3.54
C ALA A 192 18.95 -10.90 2.15
N GLU A 193 19.99 -10.25 1.66
CA GLU A 193 20.50 -10.40 0.28
C GLU A 193 19.39 -10.30 -0.79
N GLU A 194 18.30 -9.62 -0.49
CA GLU A 194 17.14 -9.46 -1.36
C GLU A 194 17.18 -8.12 -2.06
N GLY A 195 16.87 -8.12 -3.35
CA GLY A 195 16.76 -6.92 -4.15
C GLY A 195 15.51 -6.11 -3.85
N ILE A 196 15.64 -4.78 -3.73
CA ILE A 196 14.52 -3.88 -3.46
C ILE A 196 14.42 -2.76 -4.49
N GLN A 197 13.19 -2.48 -4.92
CA GLN A 197 12.87 -1.30 -5.71
C GLN A 197 12.71 -0.10 -4.79
N LEU A 198 13.60 0.88 -4.91
CA LEU A 198 13.50 2.15 -4.19
C LEU A 198 12.74 3.19 -5.02
N TRP A 199 11.93 3.97 -4.32
CA TRP A 199 11.13 5.07 -4.82
C TRP A 199 11.50 6.37 -4.13
N GLN A 200 11.47 7.47 -4.86
CA GLN A 200 11.60 8.81 -4.31
C GLN A 200 10.25 9.51 -4.35
N TYR A 201 9.76 9.92 -3.19
CA TYR A 201 8.61 10.79 -3.05
C TYR A 201 9.07 12.24 -2.96
N LYS A 202 8.71 13.05 -3.94
CA LYS A 202 9.09 14.49 -4.01
C LYS A 202 7.96 15.40 -3.50
N GLY A 203 6.71 14.97 -3.69
CA GLY A 203 5.53 15.70 -3.31
C GLY A 203 4.26 15.02 -3.81
N VAL A 204 3.13 15.72 -3.74
CA VAL A 204 1.82 15.20 -4.10
C VAL A 204 1.80 14.66 -5.54
N GLY A 205 1.55 13.35 -5.66
CA GLY A 205 1.49 12.65 -6.95
C GLY A 205 2.84 12.51 -7.67
N ASP A 206 3.91 13.07 -7.12
CA ASP A 206 5.25 13.04 -7.71
C ASP A 206 6.09 11.95 -7.03
N ILE A 207 6.03 10.75 -7.59
CA ILE A 207 6.77 9.57 -7.15
C ILE A 207 7.51 9.00 -8.36
N GLU A 208 8.80 8.88 -8.24
CA GLU A 208 9.70 8.37 -9.27
C GLU A 208 10.52 7.19 -8.74
N CYS A 209 11.08 6.41 -9.67
CA CYS A 209 12.11 5.44 -9.33
C CYS A 209 13.33 6.19 -8.77
N TYR A 210 13.79 5.80 -7.59
CA TYR A 210 15.03 6.37 -7.06
C TYR A 210 16.21 5.98 -7.95
N GLN A 211 16.96 6.97 -8.41
CA GLN A 211 18.18 6.81 -9.17
C GLN A 211 19.31 7.42 -8.35
N ASP A 212 20.32 6.60 -8.03
CA ASP A 212 21.56 7.14 -7.49
C ASP A 212 22.23 7.99 -8.58
N ASN A 213 22.34 9.27 -8.30
CA ASN A 213 23.21 10.16 -9.09
C ASN A 213 24.67 9.88 -8.66
N LEU A 214 25.20 8.76 -9.12
CA LEU A 214 26.64 8.47 -9.07
C LEU A 214 27.32 9.05 -10.30
#